data_5849f0b3427de3773433441a6640fa1d
#
_entry.id   5849f0b3427de3773433441a6640fa1d
#
_cell.length_a   1.000
_cell.length_b   1.000
_cell.length_c   1.000
_cell.angle_alpha   90.00
_cell.angle_beta   90.00
_cell.angle_gamma   90.00
#
_symmetry.space_group_name_H-M   'P 1'
#
loop_
_entity.id
_entity.type
_entity.pdbx_description
1 polymer ?
#
loop_
_entity_poly.entity_id
_entity_poly.type
_entity_poly.pdbx_seq_one_letter_code
_entity_poly.pdbx_strand_id
1 'polypeptide(L)'
;MPTYPNNNKCSELGCKEPRSKLNSYCTKHGGKDSLEARQTDSIYQTPAWRSVRQRQLSIQPLCQACLSRGRIEAAQHVDHVFPWKHIGKHAFLHNIFQSLCHADHSHKTAQERKGNYLHWTMEGEKAY
;
A
#
# COMPACT_ATOMS: atom_id res chain seq x y z
N MET A 1 24.12 16.44 -21.91
CA MET A 1 22.87 16.12 -21.26
C MET A 1 21.81 15.89 -22.33
N PRO A 2 21.29 14.71 -22.41
CA PRO A 2 20.18 14.53 -23.31
C PRO A 2 19.11 15.46 -22.81
N THR A 3 18.90 16.54 -23.50
CA THR A 3 17.70 17.30 -23.37
C THR A 3 16.58 16.31 -23.64
N TYR A 4 15.97 15.87 -22.58
CA TYR A 4 14.64 15.35 -22.75
C TYR A 4 13.90 16.42 -23.54
N PRO A 5 13.43 16.10 -24.72
CA PRO A 5 12.56 17.04 -25.40
C PRO A 5 11.55 17.45 -24.35
N ASN A 6 11.30 18.71 -24.21
CA ASN A 6 10.22 19.24 -23.43
C ASN A 6 8.96 18.52 -23.85
N ASN A 7 8.81 17.34 -23.34
CA ASN A 7 7.73 16.48 -23.66
C ASN A 7 6.56 16.91 -22.79
N ASN A 8 5.75 17.76 -23.34
CA ASN A 8 4.43 17.98 -22.79
C ASN A 8 3.53 16.77 -22.95
N LYS A 9 4.09 15.66 -23.45
CA LYS A 9 3.36 14.42 -23.71
C LYS A 9 3.72 13.35 -22.69
N CYS A 10 2.78 12.47 -22.43
CA CYS A 10 2.98 11.30 -21.60
C CYS A 10 4.14 10.45 -22.11
N SER A 11 4.98 9.96 -21.20
CA SER A 11 6.15 9.13 -21.53
C SER A 11 5.77 7.67 -21.83
N GLU A 12 4.51 7.28 -21.65
CA GLU A 12 4.07 5.94 -22.00
C GLU A 12 4.12 5.71 -23.48
N LEU A 13 4.67 4.58 -23.91
CA LEU A 13 4.83 4.24 -25.30
C LEU A 13 3.48 4.23 -26.02
N GLY A 14 3.35 5.02 -27.08
CA GLY A 14 2.13 5.12 -27.87
C GLY A 14 1.06 6.06 -27.31
N CYS A 15 1.28 6.65 -26.14
CA CYS A 15 0.34 7.64 -25.60
C CYS A 15 0.60 9.03 -26.16
N LYS A 16 -0.43 9.68 -26.67
CA LYS A 16 -0.36 11.03 -27.24
C LYS A 16 -0.96 12.09 -26.32
N GLU A 17 -1.47 11.70 -25.17
CA GLU A 17 -2.07 12.63 -24.22
C GLU A 17 -1.02 13.54 -23.56
N PRO A 18 -1.39 14.76 -23.18
CA PRO A 18 -0.47 15.64 -22.50
C PRO A 18 -0.11 15.07 -21.11
N ARG A 19 1.14 15.27 -20.71
CA ARG A 19 1.59 14.88 -19.38
C ARG A 19 0.87 15.70 -18.31
N SER A 20 0.71 15.11 -17.13
CA SER A 20 0.22 15.84 -15.96
C SER A 20 1.29 16.81 -15.45
N LYS A 21 0.91 17.74 -14.60
CA LYS A 21 1.86 18.65 -13.93
C LYS A 21 2.68 17.93 -12.86
N LEU A 22 2.33 16.70 -12.51
CA LEU A 22 2.91 15.98 -11.39
C LEU A 22 4.09 15.10 -11.79
N ASN A 23 4.10 14.57 -13.02
CA ASN A 23 5.16 13.69 -13.52
C ASN A 23 5.19 13.69 -15.04
N SER A 24 6.00 12.80 -15.62
CA SER A 24 6.15 12.65 -17.07
C SER A 24 5.03 11.88 -17.75
N TYR A 25 3.99 11.50 -17.01
CA TYR A 25 2.88 10.70 -17.51
C TYR A 25 1.58 11.49 -17.48
N CYS A 26 0.62 11.10 -18.30
CA CYS A 26 -0.72 11.64 -18.24
C CYS A 26 -1.46 11.11 -16.99
N THR A 27 -2.64 11.64 -16.73
CA THR A 27 -3.44 11.23 -15.57
C THR A 27 -3.81 9.74 -15.58
N LYS A 28 -3.91 9.13 -16.77
CA LYS A 28 -4.21 7.70 -16.89
C LYS A 28 -3.00 6.81 -16.58
N HIS A 29 -1.80 7.25 -16.90
CA HIS A 29 -0.56 6.49 -16.72
C HIS A 29 0.25 6.94 -15.52
N GLY A 30 -0.15 8.02 -14.87
CA GLY A 30 0.56 8.63 -13.76
C GLY A 30 0.57 7.82 -12.47
N GLY A 31 -0.30 6.85 -12.34
CA GLY A 31 -0.29 5.89 -11.23
C GLY A 31 -0.15 6.56 -9.86
N LYS A 32 0.93 6.25 -9.16
CA LYS A 32 1.25 6.76 -7.82
C LYS A 32 1.36 8.28 -7.71
N ASP A 33 1.69 8.94 -8.82
CA ASP A 33 1.96 10.39 -8.80
C ASP A 33 0.73 11.21 -9.16
N SER A 34 -0.43 10.59 -9.23
CA SER A 34 -1.69 11.32 -9.33
C SER A 34 -1.91 12.16 -8.06
N LEU A 35 -2.68 13.23 -8.16
CA LEU A 35 -3.02 14.06 -7.01
C LEU A 35 -3.68 13.23 -5.90
N GLU A 36 -4.56 12.32 -6.27
CA GLU A 36 -5.23 11.41 -5.35
C GLU A 36 -4.23 10.50 -4.63
N ALA A 37 -3.28 9.91 -5.35
CA ALA A 37 -2.25 9.07 -4.77
C ALA A 37 -1.38 9.86 -3.79
N ARG A 38 -1.00 11.10 -4.12
CA ARG A 38 -0.22 11.97 -3.22
C ARG A 38 -0.98 12.32 -1.95
N GLN A 39 -2.27 12.60 -2.04
CA GLN A 39 -3.11 12.86 -0.87
C GLN A 39 -3.23 11.63 0.00
N THR A 40 -3.32 10.46 -0.60
CA THR A 40 -3.35 9.18 0.09
C THR A 40 -2.02 8.90 0.78
N ASP A 41 -0.90 9.10 0.07
CA ASP A 41 0.43 8.84 0.62
C ASP A 41 0.77 9.78 1.79
N SER A 42 0.27 11.01 1.80
CA SER A 42 0.53 11.96 2.88
C SER A 42 -0.01 11.46 4.23
N ILE A 43 -1.07 10.68 4.24
CA ILE A 43 -1.66 10.09 5.44
C ILE A 43 -0.69 9.13 6.14
N TYR A 44 0.16 8.44 5.39
CA TYR A 44 1.20 7.54 5.91
C TYR A 44 2.40 8.27 6.50
N GLN A 45 2.46 9.59 6.32
CA GLN A 45 3.53 10.42 6.87
C GLN A 45 3.10 11.16 8.13
N THR A 46 1.90 10.94 8.61
CA THR A 46 1.39 11.60 9.82
C THR A 46 2.00 11.00 11.08
N PRO A 47 2.17 11.80 12.15
CA PRO A 47 2.61 11.28 13.45
C PRO A 47 1.68 10.19 14.00
N ALA A 48 0.38 10.32 13.77
CA ALA A 48 -0.60 9.32 14.19
C ALA A 48 -0.32 7.95 13.57
N TRP A 49 -0.03 7.91 12.27
CA TRP A 49 0.31 6.65 11.59
C TRP A 49 1.65 6.08 12.09
N ARG A 50 2.65 6.93 12.29
CA ARG A 50 3.94 6.48 12.84
C ARG A 50 3.78 5.81 14.18
N SER A 51 2.93 6.35 15.06
CA SER A 51 2.63 5.76 16.37
C SER A 51 1.96 4.40 16.22
N VAL A 52 0.97 4.28 15.35
CA VAL A 52 0.27 3.01 15.08
C VAL A 52 1.26 1.98 14.53
N ARG A 53 2.07 2.36 13.54
CA ARG A 53 3.05 1.48 12.93
C ARG A 53 4.10 1.00 13.94
N GLN A 54 4.65 1.91 14.70
CA GLN A 54 5.66 1.59 15.72
C GLN A 54 5.09 0.66 16.78
N ARG A 55 3.89 0.93 17.24
CA ARG A 55 3.18 0.09 18.21
C ARG A 55 2.95 -1.32 17.68
N GLN A 56 2.43 -1.44 16.45
CA GLN A 56 2.17 -2.74 15.84
C GLN A 56 3.44 -3.56 15.68
N LEU A 57 4.53 -2.96 15.19
CA LEU A 57 5.81 -3.64 15.01
C LEU A 57 6.48 -3.97 16.34
N SER A 58 6.20 -3.22 17.40
CA SER A 58 6.68 -3.55 18.75
C SER A 58 5.97 -4.76 19.34
N ILE A 59 4.65 -4.85 19.10
CA ILE A 59 3.84 -5.98 19.55
C ILE A 59 4.12 -7.22 18.72
N GLN A 60 4.25 -7.07 17.41
CA GLN A 60 4.49 -8.16 16.48
C GLN A 60 5.55 -7.77 15.44
N PRO A 61 6.83 -8.03 15.74
CA PRO A 61 7.91 -7.71 14.81
C PRO A 61 8.06 -8.70 13.65
N LEU A 62 7.39 -9.84 13.72
CA LEU A 62 7.48 -10.90 12.72
C LEU A 62 6.26 -10.91 11.80
N CYS A 63 6.46 -11.35 10.56
CA CYS A 63 5.37 -11.52 9.61
C CYS A 63 4.36 -12.55 10.11
N GLN A 64 3.13 -12.14 10.32
CA GLN A 64 2.07 -13.02 10.83
C GLN A 64 1.70 -14.12 9.84
N ALA A 65 1.73 -13.83 8.54
CA ALA A 65 1.46 -14.81 7.51
C ALA A 65 2.55 -15.89 7.47
N CYS A 66 3.83 -15.52 7.57
CA CYS A 66 4.93 -16.47 7.62
C CYS A 66 4.84 -17.31 8.88
N LEU A 67 4.55 -16.72 10.04
CA LEU A 67 4.38 -17.45 11.30
C LEU A 67 3.28 -18.51 11.20
N SER A 68 2.17 -18.17 10.53
CA SER A 68 1.06 -19.14 10.35
C SER A 68 1.48 -20.35 9.52
N ARG A 69 2.54 -20.22 8.71
CA ARG A 69 3.11 -21.29 7.90
C ARG A 69 4.35 -21.94 8.53
N GLY A 70 4.67 -21.56 9.77
CA GLY A 70 5.84 -22.08 10.48
C GLY A 70 7.18 -21.47 10.05
N ARG A 71 7.15 -20.28 9.42
CA ARG A 71 8.35 -19.56 9.00
C ARG A 71 8.55 -18.32 9.86
N ILE A 72 9.82 -17.98 10.11
CA ILE A 72 10.21 -16.79 10.87
C ILE A 72 10.80 -15.78 9.89
N GLU A 73 10.06 -14.72 9.61
CA GLU A 73 10.47 -13.61 8.76
C GLU A 73 10.14 -12.29 9.45
N ALA A 74 11.03 -11.32 9.36
CA ALA A 74 10.78 -10.00 9.90
C ALA A 74 9.65 -9.31 9.12
N ALA A 75 8.77 -8.63 9.84
CA ALA A 75 7.75 -7.79 9.22
C ALA A 75 8.37 -6.47 8.75
N GLN A 76 7.96 -6.02 7.60
CA GLN A 76 8.38 -4.75 7.00
C GLN A 76 7.22 -3.78 6.82
N HIS A 77 5.99 -4.29 6.84
CA HIS A 77 4.78 -3.52 6.60
C HIS A 77 3.77 -3.75 7.71
N VAL A 78 3.04 -2.70 8.03
CA VAL A 78 1.83 -2.79 8.84
C VAL A 78 0.65 -2.64 7.89
N ASP A 79 -0.15 -3.66 7.80
CA ASP A 79 -1.27 -3.76 6.88
C ASP A 79 -2.59 -3.51 7.58
N HIS A 80 -3.50 -2.86 6.87
CA HIS A 80 -4.91 -2.76 7.27
C HIS A 80 -5.63 -3.99 6.73
N VAL A 81 -6.19 -4.80 7.59
CA VAL A 81 -6.94 -6.00 7.16
C VAL A 81 -8.08 -5.59 6.22
N PHE A 82 -8.79 -4.53 6.58
CA PHE A 82 -9.84 -3.97 5.73
C PHE A 82 -9.33 -2.70 5.03
N PRO A 83 -9.43 -2.64 3.68
CA PRO A 83 -8.90 -1.48 2.93
C PRO A 83 -9.63 -0.20 3.32
N TRP A 84 -8.93 0.68 4.01
CA TRP A 84 -9.51 1.94 4.48
C TRP A 84 -9.96 2.86 3.34
N LYS A 85 -9.34 2.71 2.16
CA LYS A 85 -9.70 3.47 0.97
C LYS A 85 -11.14 3.19 0.52
N HIS A 86 -11.65 1.99 0.82
CA HIS A 86 -12.99 1.58 0.44
C HIS A 86 -14.05 1.87 1.50
N ILE A 87 -13.65 1.97 2.76
CA ILE A 87 -14.57 2.14 3.88
C ILE A 87 -14.43 3.49 4.60
N GLY A 88 -13.51 4.33 4.14
CA GLY A 88 -13.38 5.72 4.59
C GLY A 88 -12.15 5.98 5.45
N LYS A 89 -11.79 7.24 5.56
CA LYS A 89 -10.58 7.69 6.28
C LYS A 89 -10.59 7.31 7.76
N HIS A 90 -11.75 7.18 8.37
CA HIS A 90 -11.87 6.78 9.76
C HIS A 90 -11.25 5.41 10.01
N ALA A 91 -11.40 4.50 9.06
CA ALA A 91 -10.82 3.16 9.12
C ALA A 91 -9.30 3.14 8.98
N PHE A 92 -8.66 4.25 8.68
CA PHE A 92 -7.20 4.31 8.60
C PHE A 92 -6.55 4.08 9.97
N LEU A 93 -7.07 4.67 11.03
CA LEU A 93 -6.56 4.50 12.39
C LEU A 93 -7.37 3.52 13.24
N HIS A 94 -8.59 3.22 12.82
CA HIS A 94 -9.51 2.33 13.52
C HIS A 94 -9.78 1.08 12.68
N ASN A 95 -8.82 0.19 12.68
CA ASN A 95 -8.83 -1.01 11.84
C ASN A 95 -8.16 -2.16 12.59
N ILE A 96 -8.22 -3.34 12.02
CA ILE A 96 -7.39 -4.45 12.45
C ILE A 96 -6.08 -4.34 11.69
N PHE A 97 -4.99 -4.23 12.42
CA PHE A 97 -3.64 -4.15 11.82
C PHE A 97 -2.96 -5.51 11.92
N GLN A 98 -2.10 -5.78 10.95
CA GLN A 98 -1.26 -6.97 10.98
C GLN A 98 0.13 -6.65 10.45
N SER A 99 1.13 -7.37 10.96
CA SER A 99 2.52 -7.23 10.54
C SER A 99 2.82 -8.23 9.44
N LEU A 100 3.31 -7.76 8.30
CA LEU A 100 3.58 -8.60 7.13
C LEU A 100 4.95 -8.30 6.54
N CYS A 101 5.61 -9.32 6.01
CA CYS A 101 6.75 -9.13 5.14
C CYS A 101 6.29 -8.57 3.78
N HIS A 102 7.25 -8.11 2.97
CA HIS A 102 6.92 -7.50 1.68
C HIS A 102 6.14 -8.46 0.77
N ALA A 103 6.56 -9.70 0.67
CA ALA A 103 5.91 -10.70 -0.19
C ALA A 103 4.46 -10.95 0.22
N ASP A 104 4.21 -11.13 1.50
CA ASP A 104 2.86 -11.39 2.00
C ASP A 104 1.97 -10.15 1.94
N HIS A 105 2.54 -8.97 2.14
CA HIS A 105 1.81 -7.72 1.96
C HIS A 105 1.36 -7.55 0.51
N SER A 106 2.24 -7.85 -0.45
CA SER A 106 1.90 -7.79 -1.88
C SER A 106 0.82 -8.80 -2.25
N HIS A 107 0.90 -10.02 -1.71
CA HIS A 107 -0.11 -11.04 -1.91
C HIS A 107 -1.47 -10.61 -1.35
N LYS A 108 -1.47 -10.07 -0.14
CA LYS A 108 -2.68 -9.58 0.52
C LYS A 108 -3.33 -8.46 -0.31
N THR A 109 -2.54 -7.51 -0.82
CA THR A 109 -3.03 -6.43 -1.67
C THR A 109 -3.67 -6.98 -2.96
N ALA A 110 -3.07 -7.99 -3.58
CA ALA A 110 -3.62 -8.63 -4.77
C ALA A 110 -4.95 -9.32 -4.46
N GLN A 111 -5.09 -9.96 -3.31
CA GLN A 111 -6.34 -10.59 -2.89
C GLN A 111 -7.44 -9.57 -2.57
N GLU A 112 -7.10 -8.41 -2.05
CA GLU A 112 -8.06 -7.31 -1.83
C GLU A 112 -8.76 -6.89 -3.11
N ARG A 113 -8.03 -6.87 -4.24
CA ARG A 113 -8.59 -6.54 -5.55
C ARG A 113 -9.63 -7.55 -6.00
N LYS A 114 -9.56 -8.77 -5.48
CA LYS A 114 -10.52 -9.85 -5.74
C LYS A 114 -11.64 -9.89 -4.70
N GLY A 115 -11.63 -8.98 -3.75
CA GLY A 115 -12.62 -8.92 -2.67
C GLY A 115 -12.31 -9.82 -1.48
N ASN A 116 -11.11 -10.36 -1.38
CA ASN A 116 -10.69 -11.19 -0.27
C ASN A 116 -9.82 -10.40 0.69
N TYR A 117 -10.24 -10.26 1.93
CA TYR A 117 -9.49 -9.55 2.96
C TYR A 117 -8.86 -10.57 3.91
N LEU A 118 -7.57 -10.84 3.68
CA LEU A 118 -6.85 -11.87 4.42
C LEU A 118 -6.35 -11.34 5.76
N HIS A 119 -6.54 -12.15 6.79
CA HIS A 119 -6.06 -11.89 8.13
C HIS A 119 -5.41 -13.14 8.69
N TRP A 120 -4.16 -13.03 9.13
CA TRP A 120 -3.41 -14.15 9.69
C TRP A 120 -3.29 -13.98 11.21
N THR A 121 -3.78 -14.99 11.91
CA THR A 121 -3.72 -15.07 13.37
C THR A 121 -3.01 -16.34 13.78
N MET A 122 -2.86 -16.56 15.07
CA MET A 122 -2.33 -17.82 15.60
C MET A 122 -3.17 -19.03 15.20
N GLU A 123 -4.43 -18.85 14.88
CA GLU A 123 -5.33 -19.89 14.42
C GLU A 123 -5.20 -20.16 12.91
N GLY A 124 -4.43 -19.37 12.19
CA GLY A 124 -4.20 -19.52 10.77
C GLY A 124 -4.75 -18.38 9.94
N GLU A 125 -4.94 -18.62 8.65
CA GLU A 125 -5.44 -17.65 7.68
C GLU A 125 -6.97 -17.60 7.71
N LYS A 126 -7.49 -16.39 7.75
CA LYS A 126 -8.93 -16.12 7.60
C LYS A 126 -9.12 -15.15 6.44
N ALA A 127 -10.19 -15.35 5.67
CA ALA A 127 -10.60 -14.45 4.60
C ALA A 127 -11.99 -13.88 4.92
N TYR A 128 -12.11 -12.56 4.80
CA TYR A 128 -13.36 -11.86 5.01
C TYR A 128 -13.95 -11.38 3.70
#